data_bad00f47c735969843a776c164fdc010
#
_entry.id   bad00f47c735969843a776c164fdc010
#
_cell.length_a   1.000
_cell.length_b   1.000
_cell.length_c   1.000
_cell.angle_alpha   90.00
_cell.angle_beta   90.00
_cell.angle_gamma   90.00
#
_symmetry.space_group_name_H-M   'P 1'
#
loop_
_entity.id
_entity.type
_entity.pdbx_description
1 polymer ?
#
loop_
_entity_poly.entity_id
_entity_poly.type
_entity_poly.pdbx_seq_one_letter_code
_entity_poly.pdbx_strand_id
1 'polypeptide(L)'
;MMGPSHALSGSAVWLAGSWALDYFAGYEQSPMAIAAGTAVCAGAALFPDLDLSGKVTANKGGATVARTFGVVSLFIAEVVEKLSLGVYHATKLSKDPHRNNGHRTLTHTLPFTVLVGWGTTALCAAYGKWAVIGILFFMFGLALRGIFDQWAKRAGWLTVTLLSLAAAYVTYLFLPDDRGYPMIGLAVGVGCFVHIMGDMITRSGVPILWPIPIQRRMWRMISVPDKYAIKTGSKVETLVLRAVFTAVSVVSAAGLLGPSVLRRFGL
;
A
#
# COMPACT_ATOMS: atom_id res chain seq x y z
N MET A 1 -7.86 -4.44 7.41
CA MET A 1 -7.90 -3.21 8.26
C MET A 1 -8.59 -2.07 7.50
N MET A 2 -8.73 -0.90 8.12
CA MET A 2 -9.23 0.31 7.43
C MET A 2 -8.11 1.03 6.68
N GLY A 3 -8.45 1.79 5.63
CA GLY A 3 -7.47 2.51 4.80
C GLY A 3 -6.40 3.31 5.55
N PRO A 4 -6.75 4.19 6.52
CA PRO A 4 -5.73 4.91 7.29
C PRO A 4 -4.77 4.01 8.07
N SER A 5 -5.24 2.86 8.57
CA SER A 5 -4.38 1.91 9.28
C SER A 5 -3.40 1.21 8.33
N HIS A 6 -3.83 0.87 7.11
CA HIS A 6 -2.97 0.32 6.07
C HIS A 6 -1.91 1.34 5.62
N ALA A 7 -2.29 2.59 5.35
CA ALA A 7 -1.34 3.62 4.94
C ALA A 7 -0.27 3.89 6.02
N LEU A 8 -0.69 4.01 7.30
CA LEU A 8 0.24 4.20 8.41
C LEU A 8 1.16 2.99 8.61
N SER A 9 0.66 1.75 8.47
CA SER A 9 1.50 0.56 8.57
C SER A 9 2.52 0.48 7.44
N GLY A 10 2.16 0.87 6.21
CA GLY A 10 3.10 0.98 5.09
C GLY A 10 4.21 1.99 5.37
N SER A 11 3.87 3.19 5.87
CA SER A 11 4.85 4.20 6.29
C SER A 11 5.78 3.67 7.38
N ALA A 12 5.23 3.04 8.41
CA ALA A 12 5.99 2.53 9.54
C ALA A 12 6.98 1.44 9.14
N VAL A 13 6.54 0.49 8.32
CA VAL A 13 7.41 -0.62 7.86
C VAL A 13 8.52 -0.10 6.96
N TRP A 14 8.25 0.84 6.07
CA TRP A 14 9.28 1.41 5.21
C TRP A 14 10.34 2.18 6.00
N LEU A 15 9.92 3.07 6.88
CA LEU A 15 10.83 3.85 7.73
C LEU A 15 11.66 2.95 8.65
N ALA A 16 11.02 1.99 9.31
CA ALA A 16 11.73 1.05 10.18
C ALA A 16 12.71 0.16 9.39
N GLY A 17 12.32 -0.30 8.21
CA GLY A 17 13.19 -1.07 7.31
C GLY A 17 14.37 -0.24 6.79
N SER A 18 14.14 1.01 6.40
CA SER A 18 15.19 1.94 5.98
C SER A 18 16.18 2.21 7.12
N TRP A 19 15.68 2.44 8.33
CA TRP A 19 16.51 2.64 9.52
C TRP A 19 17.33 1.39 9.86
N ALA A 20 16.72 0.22 9.80
CA ALA A 20 17.42 -1.04 10.04
C ALA A 20 18.53 -1.29 8.99
N LEU A 21 18.26 -1.01 7.70
CA LEU A 21 19.27 -1.13 6.64
C LEU A 21 20.43 -0.15 6.82
N ASP A 22 20.16 1.09 7.21
CA ASP A 22 21.17 2.08 7.53
C ASP A 22 22.03 1.61 8.72
N TYR A 23 21.36 1.24 9.84
CA TYR A 23 22.03 0.88 11.09
C TYR A 23 22.83 -0.43 11.01
N PHE A 24 22.27 -1.49 10.44
CA PHE A 24 22.89 -2.83 10.43
C PHE A 24 23.73 -3.11 9.20
N ALA A 25 23.40 -2.51 8.05
CA ALA A 25 24.07 -2.76 6.78
C ALA A 25 24.88 -1.55 6.24
N GLY A 26 24.82 -0.41 6.92
CA GLY A 26 25.49 0.82 6.46
C GLY A 26 24.94 1.33 5.12
N TYR A 27 23.70 0.98 4.78
CA TYR A 27 23.08 1.40 3.53
C TYR A 27 22.44 2.79 3.68
N GLU A 28 23.24 3.81 3.45
CA GLU A 28 22.79 5.21 3.49
C GLU A 28 21.84 5.51 2.34
N GLN A 29 20.71 6.13 2.65
CA GLN A 29 19.72 6.60 1.69
C GLN A 29 19.61 8.13 1.78
N SER A 30 19.38 8.79 0.63
CA SER A 30 19.07 10.22 0.65
C SER A 30 17.74 10.49 1.37
N PRO A 31 17.61 11.64 2.06
CA PRO A 31 16.32 12.00 2.69
C PRO A 31 15.14 12.00 1.71
N MET A 32 15.38 12.36 0.44
CA MET A 32 14.37 12.32 -0.60
C MET A 32 13.98 10.89 -0.95
N ALA A 33 14.94 9.97 -1.05
CA ALA A 33 14.63 8.55 -1.32
C ALA A 33 13.83 7.92 -0.18
N ILE A 34 14.17 8.24 1.09
CA ILE A 34 13.41 7.79 2.27
C ILE A 34 11.98 8.34 2.23
N ALA A 35 11.82 9.65 1.99
CA ALA A 35 10.51 10.29 1.94
C ALA A 35 9.65 9.74 0.80
N ALA A 36 10.22 9.61 -0.41
CA ALA A 36 9.54 9.05 -1.57
C ALA A 36 9.13 7.59 -1.33
N GLY A 37 10.05 6.76 -0.86
CA GLY A 37 9.77 5.36 -0.54
C GLY A 37 8.69 5.20 0.54
N THR A 38 8.71 6.06 1.57
CA THR A 38 7.68 6.08 2.62
C THR A 38 6.30 6.38 2.04
N ALA A 39 6.19 7.42 1.22
CA ALA A 39 4.91 7.81 0.61
C ALA A 39 4.43 6.76 -0.41
N VAL A 40 5.34 6.19 -1.20
CA VAL A 40 5.03 5.10 -2.13
C VAL A 40 4.55 3.86 -1.39
N CYS A 41 5.25 3.45 -0.33
CA CYS A 41 4.86 2.27 0.46
C CYS A 41 3.51 2.48 1.17
N ALA A 42 3.25 3.69 1.69
CA ALA A 42 1.95 4.06 2.27
C ALA A 42 0.81 3.98 1.24
N GLY A 43 1.03 4.48 0.04
CA GLY A 43 0.07 4.39 -1.05
C GLY A 43 -0.15 2.97 -1.54
N ALA A 44 0.94 2.21 -1.69
CA ALA A 44 0.90 0.81 -2.09
C ALA A 44 0.23 -0.10 -1.06
N ALA A 45 0.29 0.29 0.23
CA ALA A 45 -0.50 -0.37 1.28
C ALA A 45 -2.02 -0.16 1.14
N LEU A 46 -2.47 0.63 0.19
CA LEU A 46 -3.89 0.79 -0.17
C LEU A 46 -4.20 0.19 -1.55
N PHE A 47 -3.19 -0.14 -2.32
CA PHE A 47 -3.35 -0.59 -3.70
C PHE A 47 -4.20 -1.87 -3.83
N PRO A 48 -4.07 -2.91 -2.97
CA PRO A 48 -4.92 -4.10 -3.04
C PRO A 48 -6.42 -3.79 -2.92
N ASP A 49 -6.81 -2.80 -2.13
CA ASP A 49 -8.21 -2.38 -1.94
C ASP A 49 -8.83 -1.68 -3.17
N LEU A 50 -8.08 -1.49 -4.26
CA LEU A 50 -8.67 -1.10 -5.55
C LEU A 50 -9.62 -2.17 -6.12
N ASP A 51 -9.58 -3.40 -5.61
CA ASP A 51 -10.55 -4.43 -5.93
C ASP A 51 -11.94 -4.20 -5.29
N LEU A 52 -12.10 -3.12 -4.54
CA LEU A 52 -13.37 -2.62 -4.02
C LEU A 52 -13.89 -1.49 -4.91
N SER A 53 -14.63 -1.83 -5.97
CA SER A 53 -15.19 -0.84 -6.88
C SER A 53 -16.26 0.04 -6.21
N GLY A 54 -16.43 1.26 -6.72
CA GLY A 54 -17.44 2.21 -6.20
C GLY A 54 -18.88 1.74 -6.32
N LYS A 55 -19.19 0.78 -7.20
CA LYS A 55 -20.53 0.19 -7.34
C LYS A 55 -20.87 -0.73 -6.18
N VAL A 56 -19.89 -1.52 -5.72
CA VAL A 56 -20.08 -2.50 -4.64
C VAL A 56 -20.17 -1.81 -3.27
N THR A 57 -19.54 -0.65 -3.11
CA THR A 57 -19.32 -0.03 -1.81
C THR A 57 -19.95 1.35 -1.65
N ALA A 58 -20.83 1.77 -2.55
CA ALA A 58 -21.43 3.11 -2.54
C ALA A 58 -21.95 3.54 -1.14
N ASN A 59 -22.31 2.59 -0.28
CA ASN A 59 -22.83 2.83 1.07
C ASN A 59 -21.93 2.29 2.20
N LYS A 60 -20.73 1.71 1.94
CA LYS A 60 -19.97 1.00 2.98
C LYS A 60 -18.48 1.40 3.13
N GLY A 61 -18.06 2.55 2.68
CA GLY A 61 -16.72 3.11 2.99
C GLY A 61 -15.54 2.58 2.18
N GLY A 62 -15.61 1.43 1.52
CA GLY A 62 -14.53 0.91 0.66
C GLY A 62 -14.25 1.75 -0.59
N ALA A 63 -15.25 2.49 -1.07
CA ALA A 63 -15.14 3.38 -2.22
C ALA A 63 -14.14 4.56 -2.07
N THR A 64 -13.54 4.75 -0.89
CA THR A 64 -12.61 5.85 -0.66
C THR A 64 -11.39 5.77 -1.57
N VAL A 65 -10.75 4.61 -1.65
CA VAL A 65 -9.55 4.37 -2.50
C VAL A 65 -9.91 4.45 -3.98
N ALA A 66 -11.03 3.82 -4.37
CA ALA A 66 -11.51 3.83 -5.75
C ALA A 66 -11.87 5.24 -6.26
N ARG A 67 -12.09 6.21 -5.39
CA ARG A 67 -12.43 7.60 -5.75
C ARG A 67 -11.28 8.59 -5.60
N THR A 68 -10.06 8.14 -5.45
CA THR A 68 -8.90 9.00 -5.24
C THR A 68 -8.73 10.02 -6.37
N PHE A 69 -8.87 9.59 -7.61
CA PHE A 69 -8.72 10.39 -8.83
C PHE A 69 -10.04 10.48 -9.63
N GLY A 70 -11.16 10.55 -8.93
CA GLY A 70 -12.48 10.67 -9.56
C GLY A 70 -12.84 9.47 -10.43
N VAL A 71 -13.35 9.75 -11.64
CA VAL A 71 -13.83 8.71 -12.58
C VAL A 71 -12.72 7.76 -13.02
N VAL A 72 -11.49 8.26 -13.17
CA VAL A 72 -10.34 7.44 -13.62
C VAL A 72 -10.03 6.32 -12.62
N SER A 73 -9.94 6.65 -11.34
CA SER A 73 -9.68 5.62 -10.33
C SER A 73 -10.87 4.70 -10.09
N LEU A 74 -12.11 5.16 -10.30
CA LEU A 74 -13.30 4.30 -10.29
C LEU A 74 -13.24 3.26 -11.41
N PHE A 75 -12.87 3.69 -12.63
CA PHE A 75 -12.71 2.78 -13.75
C PHE A 75 -11.61 1.73 -13.49
N ILE A 76 -10.45 2.17 -13.00
CA ILE A 76 -9.34 1.26 -12.63
C ILE A 76 -9.81 0.25 -11.57
N ALA A 77 -10.51 0.72 -10.54
CA ALA A 77 -11.03 -0.14 -9.48
C ALA A 77 -12.03 -1.19 -10.01
N GLU A 78 -12.92 -0.80 -10.94
CA GLU A 78 -13.85 -1.73 -11.55
C GLU A 78 -13.13 -2.78 -12.42
N VAL A 79 -12.10 -2.39 -13.16
CA VAL A 79 -11.27 -3.31 -13.94
C VAL A 79 -10.53 -4.29 -13.02
N VAL A 80 -9.89 -3.79 -11.95
CA VAL A 80 -9.17 -4.61 -10.99
C VAL A 80 -10.11 -5.60 -10.29
N GLU A 81 -11.29 -5.16 -9.87
CA GLU A 81 -12.30 -6.04 -9.26
C GLU A 81 -12.73 -7.15 -10.22
N LYS A 82 -13.07 -6.81 -11.48
CA LYS A 82 -13.50 -7.79 -12.49
C LYS A 82 -12.39 -8.78 -12.84
N LEU A 83 -11.15 -8.32 -12.98
CA LEU A 83 -9.99 -9.20 -13.20
C LEU A 83 -9.80 -10.15 -12.02
N SER A 84 -9.82 -9.64 -10.80
CA SER A 84 -9.69 -10.43 -9.58
C SER A 84 -10.79 -11.48 -9.47
N LEU A 85 -12.02 -11.12 -9.77
CA LEU A 85 -13.17 -12.04 -9.79
C LEU A 85 -13.03 -13.08 -10.92
N GLY A 86 -12.57 -12.66 -12.10
CA GLY A 86 -12.33 -13.56 -13.24
C GLY A 86 -11.28 -14.63 -12.91
N VAL A 87 -10.15 -14.25 -12.32
CA VAL A 87 -9.13 -15.19 -11.86
C VAL A 87 -9.68 -16.12 -10.78
N TYR A 88 -10.47 -15.59 -9.84
CA TYR A 88 -11.16 -16.42 -8.85
C TYR A 88 -12.01 -17.50 -9.50
N HIS A 89 -12.89 -17.14 -10.42
CA HIS A 89 -13.79 -18.10 -11.08
C HIS A 89 -13.05 -19.11 -11.95
N ALA A 90 -11.96 -18.69 -12.60
CA ALA A 90 -11.15 -19.57 -13.44
C ALA A 90 -10.33 -20.60 -12.63
N THR A 91 -9.99 -20.29 -11.37
CA THR A 91 -9.09 -21.11 -10.58
C THR A 91 -9.70 -21.73 -9.31
N LYS A 92 -10.96 -21.39 -8.97
CA LYS A 92 -11.65 -21.94 -7.81
C LYS A 92 -11.83 -23.45 -7.90
N LEU A 93 -11.74 -24.12 -6.77
CA LEU A 93 -12.03 -25.55 -6.61
C LEU A 93 -13.42 -25.78 -6.02
N SER A 94 -13.82 -27.04 -5.96
CA SER A 94 -15.18 -27.44 -5.56
C SER A 94 -15.61 -26.99 -4.16
N LYS A 95 -14.66 -26.79 -3.25
CA LYS A 95 -14.93 -26.33 -1.87
C LYS A 95 -14.76 -24.81 -1.67
N ASP A 96 -14.34 -24.09 -2.69
CA ASP A 96 -14.28 -22.63 -2.61
C ASP A 96 -15.72 -22.04 -2.63
N PRO A 97 -16.01 -21.04 -1.80
CA PRO A 97 -17.33 -20.45 -1.72
C PRO A 97 -17.70 -19.71 -3.01
N HIS A 98 -19.00 -19.52 -3.28
CA HIS A 98 -19.42 -18.65 -4.36
C HIS A 98 -19.11 -17.19 -4.01
N ARG A 99 -18.55 -16.42 -4.96
CA ARG A 99 -18.25 -15.00 -4.81
C ARG A 99 -18.86 -14.19 -5.96
N ASN A 100 -19.40 -13.02 -5.62
CA ASN A 100 -19.99 -12.08 -6.56
C ASN A 100 -19.14 -10.83 -6.76
N ASN A 101 -18.00 -10.72 -6.05
CA ASN A 101 -17.03 -9.63 -6.16
C ASN A 101 -15.61 -10.15 -6.04
N GLY A 102 -14.65 -9.36 -6.55
CA GLY A 102 -13.23 -9.69 -6.55
C GLY A 102 -12.49 -9.34 -5.26
N HIS A 103 -13.17 -8.70 -4.29
CA HIS A 103 -12.50 -8.25 -3.08
C HIS A 103 -11.92 -9.41 -2.26
N ARG A 104 -10.68 -9.23 -1.81
CA ARG A 104 -9.88 -10.24 -1.10
C ARG A 104 -9.73 -11.54 -1.92
N THR A 105 -9.41 -11.38 -3.21
CA THR A 105 -9.00 -12.49 -4.07
C THR A 105 -7.58 -12.21 -4.62
N LEU A 106 -7.38 -12.06 -5.92
CA LEU A 106 -6.06 -11.94 -6.55
C LEU A 106 -5.16 -10.88 -5.91
N THR A 107 -5.68 -9.68 -5.68
CA THR A 107 -4.93 -8.55 -5.13
C THR A 107 -4.41 -8.78 -3.70
N HIS A 108 -5.00 -9.73 -2.99
CA HIS A 108 -4.65 -10.07 -1.62
C HIS A 108 -3.83 -11.38 -1.52
N THR A 109 -3.06 -11.69 -2.57
CA THR A 109 -2.21 -12.89 -2.62
C THR A 109 -0.72 -12.52 -2.65
N LEU A 110 0.14 -13.40 -2.15
CA LEU A 110 1.58 -13.19 -2.20
C LEU A 110 2.13 -13.04 -3.62
N PRO A 111 1.73 -13.87 -4.62
CA PRO A 111 2.15 -13.67 -6.01
C PRO A 111 1.81 -12.29 -6.56
N PHE A 112 0.66 -11.71 -6.19
CA PHE A 112 0.30 -10.36 -6.61
C PHE A 112 1.29 -9.31 -6.10
N THR A 113 1.69 -9.36 -4.82
CA THR A 113 2.63 -8.39 -4.25
C THR A 113 3.99 -8.45 -4.95
N VAL A 114 4.46 -9.66 -5.26
CA VAL A 114 5.73 -9.87 -5.97
C VAL A 114 5.64 -9.36 -7.41
N LEU A 115 4.56 -9.71 -8.12
CA LEU A 115 4.36 -9.30 -9.52
C LEU A 115 4.23 -7.79 -9.66
N VAL A 116 3.49 -7.13 -8.77
CA VAL A 116 3.32 -5.68 -8.82
C VAL A 116 4.61 -4.96 -8.48
N GLY A 117 5.35 -5.39 -7.45
CA GLY A 117 6.64 -4.81 -7.10
C GLY A 117 7.67 -4.98 -8.22
N TRP A 118 7.81 -6.20 -8.75
CA TRP A 118 8.70 -6.49 -9.87
C TRP A 118 8.27 -5.76 -11.14
N GLY A 119 6.98 -5.77 -11.48
CA GLY A 119 6.44 -5.08 -12.64
C GLY A 119 6.65 -3.56 -12.57
N THR A 120 6.53 -2.97 -11.39
CA THR A 120 6.87 -1.55 -11.14
C THR A 120 8.34 -1.28 -11.43
N THR A 121 9.25 -2.12 -10.93
CA THR A 121 10.69 -2.00 -11.23
C THR A 121 10.96 -2.12 -12.72
N ALA A 122 10.35 -3.10 -13.39
CA ALA A 122 10.49 -3.30 -14.83
C ALA A 122 9.95 -2.13 -15.65
N LEU A 123 8.81 -1.55 -15.27
CA LEU A 123 8.26 -0.35 -15.90
C LEU A 123 9.18 0.85 -15.74
N CYS A 124 9.74 1.07 -14.54
CA CYS A 124 10.71 2.15 -14.30
C CYS A 124 11.97 1.95 -15.15
N ALA A 125 12.46 0.72 -15.26
CA ALA A 125 13.64 0.42 -16.07
C ALA A 125 13.38 0.61 -17.59
N ALA A 126 12.18 0.24 -18.06
CA ALA A 126 11.82 0.33 -19.49
C ALA A 126 11.49 1.75 -19.95
N TYR A 127 10.77 2.52 -19.14
CA TYR A 127 10.21 3.82 -19.53
C TYR A 127 10.80 5.01 -18.75
N GLY A 128 11.75 4.75 -17.85
CA GLY A 128 12.49 5.78 -17.09
C GLY A 128 11.58 6.78 -16.38
N LYS A 129 11.90 8.06 -16.55
CA LYS A 129 11.23 9.16 -15.84
C LYS A 129 9.71 9.20 -15.96
N TRP A 130 9.15 8.80 -17.08
CA TRP A 130 7.70 8.83 -17.29
C TRP A 130 6.98 7.81 -16.42
N ALA A 131 7.53 6.60 -16.33
CA ALA A 131 7.01 5.57 -15.44
C ALA A 131 7.16 5.98 -13.97
N VAL A 132 8.32 6.52 -13.59
CA VAL A 132 8.58 7.00 -12.22
C VAL A 132 7.57 8.06 -11.81
N ILE A 133 7.39 9.12 -12.61
CA ILE A 133 6.41 10.18 -12.30
C ILE A 133 5.00 9.61 -12.20
N GLY A 134 4.60 8.73 -13.12
CA GLY A 134 3.27 8.12 -13.11
C GLY A 134 3.02 7.29 -11.85
N ILE A 135 4.01 6.48 -11.44
CA ILE A 135 3.93 5.64 -10.23
C ILE A 135 3.91 6.51 -8.96
N LEU A 136 4.82 7.50 -8.87
CA LEU A 136 4.83 8.45 -7.75
C LEU A 136 3.49 9.18 -7.63
N PHE A 137 2.97 9.71 -8.75
CA PHE A 137 1.68 10.37 -8.80
C PHE A 137 0.57 9.48 -8.22
N PHE A 138 0.47 8.26 -8.72
CA PHE A 138 -0.59 7.34 -8.32
C PHE A 138 -0.48 6.95 -6.83
N MET A 139 0.72 6.56 -6.40
CA MET A 139 0.95 6.14 -5.01
C MET A 139 0.82 7.28 -4.02
N PHE A 140 1.27 8.50 -4.37
CA PHE A 140 1.09 9.66 -3.49
C PHE A 140 -0.38 10.04 -3.33
N GLY A 141 -1.19 9.92 -4.39
CA GLY A 141 -2.62 10.14 -4.28
C GLY A 141 -3.30 9.14 -3.35
N LEU A 142 -2.93 7.87 -3.43
CA LEU A 142 -3.41 6.85 -2.52
C LEU A 142 -2.96 7.13 -1.07
N ALA A 143 -1.69 7.50 -0.87
CA ALA A 143 -1.15 7.85 0.44
C ALA A 143 -1.89 9.04 1.08
N LEU A 144 -2.06 10.13 0.32
CA LEU A 144 -2.84 11.30 0.75
C LEU A 144 -4.26 10.91 1.14
N ARG A 145 -4.91 10.09 0.30
CA ARG A 145 -6.26 9.61 0.55
C ARG A 145 -6.35 8.71 1.77
N GLY A 146 -5.34 7.88 2.01
CA GLY A 146 -5.30 6.98 3.15
C GLY A 146 -4.97 7.68 4.46
N ILE A 147 -3.90 8.45 4.52
CA ILE A 147 -3.43 9.11 5.74
C ILE A 147 -4.37 10.24 6.16
N PHE A 148 -4.80 11.07 5.19
CA PHE A 148 -5.62 12.26 5.41
C PHE A 148 -7.07 12.07 4.95
N ASP A 149 -7.66 10.89 5.19
CA ASP A 149 -8.98 10.48 4.65
C ASP A 149 -10.07 11.55 4.79
N GLN A 150 -10.25 12.13 5.96
CA GLN A 150 -11.28 13.15 6.19
C GLN A 150 -11.01 14.45 5.44
N TRP A 151 -9.76 14.90 5.44
CA TRP A 151 -9.35 16.09 4.70
C TRP A 151 -9.50 15.86 3.20
N ALA A 152 -9.01 14.75 2.67
CA ALA A 152 -9.10 14.41 1.26
C ALA A 152 -10.55 14.28 0.75
N LYS A 153 -11.48 13.83 1.61
CA LYS A 153 -12.91 13.83 1.31
C LYS A 153 -13.47 15.24 1.17
N ARG A 154 -13.05 16.17 2.03
CA ARG A 154 -13.50 17.58 1.99
C ARG A 154 -12.86 18.36 0.85
N ALA A 155 -11.58 18.17 0.62
CA ALA A 155 -10.81 18.84 -0.42
C ALA A 155 -11.21 18.41 -1.84
N GLY A 156 -11.74 17.20 -1.98
CA GLY A 156 -12.19 16.63 -3.25
C GLY A 156 -11.05 15.98 -4.06
N TRP A 157 -11.46 15.19 -5.05
CA TRP A 157 -10.53 14.41 -5.87
C TRP A 157 -9.58 15.27 -6.71
N LEU A 158 -10.03 16.45 -7.18
CA LEU A 158 -9.21 17.33 -8.00
C LEU A 158 -8.02 17.88 -7.21
N THR A 159 -8.24 18.33 -5.97
CA THR A 159 -7.18 18.81 -5.08
C THR A 159 -6.17 17.69 -4.79
N VAL A 160 -6.64 16.49 -4.48
CA VAL A 160 -5.76 15.33 -4.28
C VAL A 160 -4.94 15.05 -5.54
N THR A 161 -5.56 15.10 -6.73
CA THR A 161 -4.88 14.89 -8.01
C THR A 161 -3.77 15.91 -8.26
N LEU A 162 -4.07 17.20 -8.09
CA LEU A 162 -3.09 18.27 -8.31
C LEU A 162 -1.92 18.19 -7.33
N LEU A 163 -2.20 17.96 -6.05
CA LEU A 163 -1.14 17.81 -5.03
C LEU A 163 -0.29 16.58 -5.29
N SER A 164 -0.89 15.46 -5.70
CA SER A 164 -0.16 14.23 -6.02
C SER A 164 0.75 14.43 -7.24
N LEU A 165 0.28 15.16 -8.26
CA LEU A 165 1.07 15.47 -9.45
C LEU A 165 2.24 16.39 -9.10
N ALA A 166 1.98 17.45 -8.34
CA ALA A 166 3.03 18.38 -7.90
C ALA A 166 4.08 17.67 -7.03
N ALA A 167 3.64 16.86 -6.06
CA ALA A 167 4.54 16.09 -5.21
C ALA A 167 5.36 15.07 -6.00
N ALA A 168 4.75 14.36 -6.96
CA ALA A 168 5.46 13.40 -7.81
C ALA A 168 6.54 14.09 -8.67
N TYR A 169 6.20 15.22 -9.28
CA TYR A 169 7.14 15.99 -10.09
C TYR A 169 8.30 16.54 -9.26
N VAL A 170 8.01 17.18 -8.12
CA VAL A 170 9.05 17.69 -7.22
C VAL A 170 9.94 16.55 -6.72
N THR A 171 9.34 15.44 -6.28
CA THR A 171 10.13 14.28 -5.83
C THR A 171 11.05 13.77 -6.93
N TYR A 172 10.55 13.65 -8.15
CA TYR A 172 11.34 13.20 -9.29
C TYR A 172 12.56 14.10 -9.55
N LEU A 173 12.43 15.42 -9.44
CA LEU A 173 13.55 16.37 -9.65
C LEU A 173 14.72 16.17 -8.68
N PHE A 174 14.46 15.63 -7.50
CA PHE A 174 15.45 15.42 -6.44
C PHE A 174 15.77 13.94 -6.16
N LEU A 175 15.15 13.02 -6.90
CA LEU A 175 15.39 11.60 -6.72
C LEU A 175 16.65 11.18 -7.49
N PRO A 176 17.63 10.52 -6.83
CA PRO A 176 18.82 10.01 -7.52
C PRO A 176 18.46 8.95 -8.57
N ASP A 177 18.94 9.13 -9.81
CA ASP A 177 18.58 8.29 -10.95
C ASP A 177 19.05 6.82 -10.83
N ASP A 178 20.20 6.61 -10.17
CA ASP A 178 20.86 5.30 -10.06
C ASP A 178 20.29 4.40 -8.96
N ARG A 179 19.73 4.97 -7.90
CA ARG A 179 19.26 4.24 -6.71
C ARG A 179 17.76 4.32 -6.48
N GLY A 180 17.07 5.30 -7.07
CA GLY A 180 15.66 5.58 -6.80
C GLY A 180 14.70 4.59 -7.42
N TYR A 181 14.97 4.14 -8.62
CA TYR A 181 13.99 3.38 -9.40
C TYR A 181 13.76 1.94 -8.91
N PRO A 182 14.78 1.13 -8.60
CA PRO A 182 14.55 -0.18 -8.01
C PRO A 182 13.85 -0.11 -6.66
N MET A 183 14.16 0.91 -5.85
CA MET A 183 13.55 1.11 -4.54
C MET A 183 12.06 1.48 -4.62
N ILE A 184 11.62 2.13 -5.70
CA ILE A 184 10.20 2.42 -5.95
C ILE A 184 9.42 1.10 -6.09
N GLY A 185 9.90 0.17 -6.92
CA GLY A 185 9.26 -1.14 -7.07
C GLY A 185 9.27 -1.96 -5.78
N LEU A 186 10.38 -1.92 -5.05
CA LEU A 186 10.46 -2.55 -3.72
C LEU A 186 9.44 -1.94 -2.76
N ALA A 187 9.32 -0.60 -2.71
CA ALA A 187 8.35 0.08 -1.85
C ALA A 187 6.90 -0.29 -2.20
N VAL A 188 6.60 -0.44 -3.50
CA VAL A 188 5.28 -0.91 -3.95
C VAL A 188 5.01 -2.35 -3.50
N GLY A 189 5.96 -3.27 -3.71
CA GLY A 189 5.82 -4.66 -3.29
C GLY A 189 5.66 -4.80 -1.77
N VAL A 190 6.50 -4.10 -1.00
CA VAL A 190 6.44 -4.07 0.48
C VAL A 190 5.11 -3.49 0.95
N GLY A 191 4.63 -2.39 0.37
CA GLY A 191 3.35 -1.78 0.73
C GLY A 191 2.18 -2.75 0.51
N CYS A 192 2.11 -3.40 -0.65
CA CYS A 192 1.09 -4.43 -0.92
C CYS A 192 1.20 -5.61 0.05
N PHE A 193 2.42 -6.05 0.38
CA PHE A 193 2.64 -7.12 1.36
C PHE A 193 2.16 -6.73 2.76
N VAL A 194 2.49 -5.51 3.22
CA VAL A 194 2.04 -4.98 4.51
C VAL A 194 0.52 -4.90 4.59
N HIS A 195 -0.15 -4.53 3.48
CA HIS A 195 -1.61 -4.58 3.39
C HIS A 195 -2.14 -5.98 3.69
N ILE A 196 -1.61 -7.00 2.98
CA ILE A 196 -2.02 -8.39 3.16
C ILE A 196 -1.80 -8.85 4.60
N MET A 197 -0.66 -8.53 5.19
CA MET A 197 -0.38 -8.85 6.60
C MET A 197 -1.36 -8.16 7.54
N GLY A 198 -1.68 -6.91 7.29
CA GLY A 198 -2.67 -6.16 8.04
C GLY A 198 -4.07 -6.77 7.96
N ASP A 199 -4.45 -7.29 6.80
CA ASP A 199 -5.74 -7.95 6.64
C ASP A 199 -5.75 -9.37 7.23
N MET A 200 -4.62 -10.06 7.22
CA MET A 200 -4.47 -11.37 7.83
C MET A 200 -4.66 -11.35 9.35
N ILE A 201 -4.31 -10.26 10.03
CA ILE A 201 -4.58 -10.12 11.48
C ILE A 201 -6.04 -9.77 11.79
N THR A 202 -6.88 -9.56 10.77
CA THR A 202 -8.32 -9.37 10.96
C THR A 202 -9.07 -10.70 10.85
N ARG A 203 -10.32 -10.73 11.39
CA ARG A 203 -11.17 -11.93 11.37
C ARG A 203 -11.46 -12.48 9.97
N SER A 204 -11.47 -11.62 8.95
CA SER A 204 -11.81 -12.03 7.58
C SER A 204 -10.69 -12.77 6.87
N GLY A 205 -9.42 -12.54 7.23
CA GLY A 205 -8.26 -13.13 6.61
C GLY A 205 -8.07 -12.78 5.12
N VAL A 206 -7.09 -13.43 4.50
CA VAL A 206 -6.73 -13.26 3.07
C VAL A 206 -6.27 -14.59 2.47
N PRO A 207 -6.40 -14.81 1.15
CA PRO A 207 -5.95 -16.03 0.48
C PRO A 207 -4.46 -15.97 0.12
N ILE A 208 -3.60 -15.67 1.11
CA ILE A 208 -2.18 -15.37 0.92
C ILE A 208 -1.41 -16.46 0.17
N LEU A 209 -1.78 -17.74 0.37
CA LEU A 209 -1.07 -18.88 -0.22
C LEU A 209 -1.57 -19.26 -1.62
N TRP A 210 -2.55 -18.56 -2.20
CA TRP A 210 -2.90 -18.80 -3.59
C TRP A 210 -1.62 -18.69 -4.48
N PRO A 211 -1.38 -19.59 -5.45
CA PRO A 211 -2.25 -20.63 -6.00
C PRO A 211 -2.03 -22.04 -5.42
N ILE A 212 -1.65 -22.17 -4.16
CA ILE A 212 -1.44 -23.48 -3.51
C ILE A 212 -2.77 -23.99 -2.95
N PRO A 213 -3.29 -25.14 -3.43
CA PRO A 213 -4.55 -25.69 -2.94
C PRO A 213 -4.38 -26.31 -1.55
N ILE A 214 -5.23 -25.91 -0.60
CA ILE A 214 -5.25 -26.42 0.77
C ILE A 214 -6.62 -27.00 1.07
N GLN A 215 -6.69 -28.31 1.40
CA GLN A 215 -7.93 -29.00 1.74
C GLN A 215 -9.03 -28.88 0.68
N ARG A 216 -8.68 -28.97 -0.61
CA ARG A 216 -9.55 -28.80 -1.77
C ARG A 216 -10.13 -27.39 -1.93
N ARG A 217 -9.47 -26.36 -1.36
CA ARG A 217 -9.74 -24.96 -1.58
C ARG A 217 -8.52 -24.31 -2.20
N MET A 218 -8.67 -23.61 -3.30
CA MET A 218 -7.64 -22.78 -3.92
C MET A 218 -7.52 -21.44 -3.20
N TRP A 219 -8.67 -20.90 -2.75
CA TRP A 219 -8.82 -19.57 -2.16
C TRP A 219 -9.08 -19.64 -0.66
N ARG A 220 -8.29 -20.47 0.05
CA ARG A 220 -8.45 -20.58 1.49
C ARG A 220 -8.03 -19.28 2.19
N MET A 221 -9.00 -18.70 2.92
CA MET A 221 -8.74 -17.53 3.76
C MET A 221 -7.91 -17.93 4.96
N ILE A 222 -6.81 -17.19 5.18
CA ILE A 222 -5.90 -17.38 6.32
C ILE A 222 -5.97 -16.13 7.17
N SER A 223 -6.24 -16.33 8.46
CA SER A 223 -6.24 -15.29 9.48
C SER A 223 -5.56 -15.81 10.75
N VAL A 224 -5.19 -14.90 11.63
CA VAL A 224 -4.82 -15.29 13.00
C VAL A 224 -6.03 -15.90 13.73
N PRO A 225 -5.82 -16.74 14.75
CA PRO A 225 -6.93 -17.32 15.52
C PRO A 225 -7.88 -16.26 16.05
N ASP A 226 -9.20 -16.53 16.04
CA ASP A 226 -10.26 -15.56 16.36
C ASP A 226 -10.06 -14.80 17.67
N LYS A 227 -9.48 -15.44 18.68
CA LYS A 227 -9.19 -14.83 19.98
C LYS A 227 -8.17 -13.69 19.91
N TYR A 228 -7.33 -13.67 18.87
CA TYR A 228 -6.33 -12.63 18.63
C TYR A 228 -6.69 -11.74 17.45
N ALA A 229 -7.69 -12.12 16.67
CA ALA A 229 -8.07 -11.41 15.46
C ALA A 229 -8.75 -10.08 15.79
N ILE A 230 -8.27 -9.03 15.13
CA ILE A 230 -8.79 -7.68 15.32
C ILE A 230 -10.05 -7.50 14.47
N LYS A 231 -11.08 -6.89 15.07
CA LYS A 231 -12.26 -6.47 14.32
C LYS A 231 -11.93 -5.18 13.58
N THR A 232 -12.09 -5.17 12.26
CA THR A 232 -11.92 -3.99 11.41
C THR A 232 -12.78 -2.83 11.90
N GLY A 233 -12.18 -1.64 12.04
CA GLY A 233 -12.83 -0.44 12.56
C GLY A 233 -13.02 -0.40 14.08
N SER A 234 -12.48 -1.36 14.82
CA SER A 234 -12.54 -1.36 16.29
C SER A 234 -11.66 -0.27 16.92
N LYS A 235 -11.91 0.04 18.20
CA LYS A 235 -11.06 0.97 18.97
C LYS A 235 -9.60 0.49 19.05
N VAL A 236 -9.36 -0.82 19.07
CA VAL A 236 -7.99 -1.38 19.05
C VAL A 236 -7.28 -1.01 17.76
N GLU A 237 -7.94 -1.15 16.61
CA GLU A 237 -7.34 -0.75 15.33
C GLU A 237 -7.17 0.77 15.26
N THR A 238 -8.21 1.54 15.59
CA THR A 238 -8.23 2.98 15.33
C THR A 238 -7.41 3.80 16.33
N LEU A 239 -7.25 3.35 17.55
CA LEU A 239 -6.49 4.04 18.58
C LEU A 239 -5.13 3.39 18.81
N VAL A 240 -5.10 2.06 19.09
CA VAL A 240 -3.84 1.41 19.50
C VAL A 240 -2.94 1.18 18.28
N LEU A 241 -3.42 0.48 17.23
CA LEU A 241 -2.55 0.18 16.08
C LEU A 241 -2.08 1.45 15.36
N ARG A 242 -2.94 2.43 15.16
CA ARG A 242 -2.52 3.69 14.51
C ARG A 242 -1.51 4.45 15.37
N ALA A 243 -1.68 4.49 16.69
CA ALA A 243 -0.70 5.10 17.58
C ALA A 243 0.65 4.38 17.51
N VAL A 244 0.65 3.04 17.51
CA VAL A 244 1.88 2.24 17.36
C VAL A 244 2.56 2.52 16.02
N PHE A 245 1.84 2.48 14.90
CA PHE A 245 2.42 2.75 13.58
C PHE A 245 2.96 4.17 13.47
N THR A 246 2.25 5.15 14.04
CA THR A 246 2.73 6.54 14.10
C THR A 246 3.99 6.65 14.94
N ALA A 247 4.02 6.05 16.14
CA ALA A 247 5.20 6.07 17.00
C ALA A 247 6.41 5.41 16.32
N VAL A 248 6.23 4.23 15.70
CA VAL A 248 7.29 3.56 14.92
C VAL A 248 7.78 4.47 13.79
N SER A 249 6.88 5.11 13.05
CA SER A 249 7.26 6.03 11.98
C SER A 249 8.09 7.21 12.48
N VAL A 250 7.67 7.83 13.58
CA VAL A 250 8.36 9.00 14.17
C VAL A 250 9.73 8.60 14.69
N VAL A 251 9.83 7.51 15.46
CA VAL A 251 11.10 7.03 16.02
C VAL A 251 12.08 6.65 14.91
N SER A 252 11.62 5.91 13.91
CA SER A 252 12.47 5.50 12.78
C SER A 252 12.93 6.69 11.93
N ALA A 253 12.05 7.67 11.69
CA ALA A 253 12.41 8.90 10.99
C ALA A 253 13.42 9.73 11.79
N ALA A 254 13.27 9.83 13.11
CA ALA A 254 14.22 10.50 13.97
C ALA A 254 15.59 9.79 13.97
N GLY A 255 15.61 8.44 13.97
CA GLY A 255 16.85 7.66 13.86
C GLY A 255 17.57 7.87 12.55
N LEU A 256 16.84 7.97 11.43
CA LEU A 256 17.41 8.20 10.10
C LEU A 256 17.91 9.63 9.88
N LEU A 257 17.18 10.63 10.39
CA LEU A 257 17.48 12.04 10.15
C LEU A 257 18.34 12.68 11.25
N GLY A 258 18.30 12.12 12.46
CA GLY A 258 19.00 12.65 13.62
C GLY A 258 20.50 12.87 13.40
N PRO A 259 21.26 11.86 12.92
CA PRO A 259 22.70 12.02 12.68
C PRO A 259 23.05 13.09 11.66
N SER A 260 22.22 13.25 10.62
CA SER A 260 22.43 14.27 9.58
C SER A 260 22.10 15.68 10.08
N VAL A 261 21.09 15.81 10.93
CA VAL A 261 20.72 17.07 11.58
C VAL A 261 21.77 17.47 12.60
N LEU A 262 22.17 16.55 13.47
CA LEU A 262 23.22 16.82 14.47
C LEU A 262 24.52 17.26 13.84
N ARG A 263 24.99 16.58 12.78
CA ARG A 263 26.18 16.98 12.00
C ARG A 263 26.09 18.39 11.40
N ARG A 264 24.89 18.84 10.99
CA ARG A 264 24.67 20.20 10.48
C ARG A 264 24.80 21.29 11.55
N PHE A 265 24.52 20.95 12.81
CA PHE A 265 24.65 21.86 13.95
C PHE A 265 25.98 21.69 14.73
N GLY A 266 26.92 20.86 14.23
CA GLY A 266 28.21 20.65 14.88
C GLY A 266 28.14 19.86 16.19
N LEU A 267 27.07 19.07 16.38
CA LEU A 267 26.84 18.22 17.55
C LEU A 267 27.11 16.74 17.23
#